data_247ca5dcaedc84dbad81f16745e1e132
#
_entry.id   247ca5dcaedc84dbad81f16745e1e132
#
_cell.length_a   1.000
_cell.length_b   1.000
_cell.length_c   1.000
_cell.angle_alpha   90.00
_cell.angle_beta   90.00
_cell.angle_gamma   90.00
#
_symmetry.space_group_name_H-M   'P 1'
#
loop_
_entity.id
_entity.type
_entity.pdbx_description
1 polymer ?
#
loop_
_entity_poly.entity_id
_entity_poly.type
_entity_poly.pdbx_seq_one_letter_code
_entity_poly.pdbx_strand_id
1 'polypeptide(L)'
;MTWQQIARLFEEMELRLIASLVRNLAGHREWEKNEDFHWPAWQALKIRNLEQYRRQNKALMKEYRPVIDEATEQMLREQFDEGWEQTQQELIEIDPERAKQSIPDDHFFGVNHRRLNSLIDEIQTTESRVERAALRTMEDAYRQTISRVELSMSAGAVTLPQAIDMAVKDFLAQGIRCVEYKDGRRVNIADYAQMALRTAATRSMLLGEAQRRAEFGVDTVLVSQYGACSKTCLPWQGKVYIDDMWGVWDGERSGDRGLSNDGHWYMLLSVAVNKGLFHPNCRHTLVTWRYGDTIPPPMDGNKIRKAAALEQQQRELEREVRKWKRMAEGTLDEIQKKTYQRKAQEAQKNVREFVKEHEDVLRRDYWREKTYGIPLEKSQKDAILKAEIKQDAGIRGVFHLEPEPIEIEALQFDDEHINLQRDHNITQEQAQEMLRSAKVSVTVWNGRFERYYSDQGVVYVDREKQSIRTAFGPDEFDDKVKKILEVLKQYGR
;
A
#
# COMPACT_ATOMS: atom_id res chain seq x y z
N MET A 1 -3.67 -2.04 11.97
CA MET A 1 -3.33 -2.85 10.75
C MET A 1 -1.93 -3.42 10.90
N THR A 2 -1.66 -4.64 10.39
CA THR A 2 -0.30 -5.19 10.37
C THR A 2 0.57 -4.54 9.28
N TRP A 3 1.90 -4.59 9.41
CA TRP A 3 2.81 -4.09 8.38
C TRP A 3 2.59 -4.75 7.00
N GLN A 4 2.15 -6.03 6.97
CA GLN A 4 1.79 -6.72 5.73
C GLN A 4 0.55 -6.10 5.08
N GLN A 5 -0.44 -5.70 5.87
CA GLN A 5 -1.65 -5.05 5.38
C GLN A 5 -1.34 -3.67 4.79
N ILE A 6 -0.48 -2.91 5.44
CA ILE A 6 -0.04 -1.60 4.94
C ILE A 6 0.80 -1.75 3.66
N ALA A 7 1.73 -2.71 3.62
CA ALA A 7 2.52 -2.99 2.41
C ALA A 7 1.65 -3.32 1.18
N ARG A 8 0.48 -3.94 1.39
CA ARG A 8 -0.49 -4.22 0.32
C ARG A 8 -1.18 -2.98 -0.22
N LEU A 9 -1.36 -1.93 0.57
CA LEU A 9 -1.85 -0.64 0.05
C LEU A 9 -0.89 -0.07 -1.00
N PHE A 10 0.41 -0.26 -0.81
CA PHE A 10 1.41 0.12 -1.81
C PHE A 10 1.36 -0.76 -3.08
N GLU A 11 1.10 -2.07 -2.95
CA GLU A 11 0.89 -2.95 -4.10
C GLU A 11 -0.36 -2.56 -4.89
N GLU A 12 -1.45 -2.25 -4.21
CA GLU A 12 -2.69 -1.80 -4.84
C GLU A 12 -2.51 -0.45 -5.53
N MET A 13 -1.87 0.49 -4.86
CA MET A 13 -1.51 1.79 -5.43
C MET A 13 -0.65 1.63 -6.68
N GLU A 14 0.34 0.73 -6.68
CA GLU A 14 1.14 0.40 -7.86
C GLU A 14 0.28 -0.07 -9.03
N LEU A 15 -0.65 -1.00 -8.79
CA LEU A 15 -1.54 -1.53 -9.83
C LEU A 15 -2.47 -0.46 -10.38
N ARG A 16 -3.01 0.40 -9.54
CA ARG A 16 -3.87 1.52 -9.97
C ARG A 16 -3.11 2.55 -10.79
N LEU A 17 -1.86 2.85 -10.44
CA LEU A 17 -0.98 3.71 -11.25
C LEU A 17 -0.68 3.09 -12.61
N ILE A 18 -0.40 1.78 -12.66
CA ILE A 18 -0.22 1.03 -13.91
C ILE A 18 -1.50 1.07 -14.76
N ALA A 19 -2.66 0.80 -14.15
CA ALA A 19 -3.94 0.87 -14.83
C ALA A 19 -4.24 2.29 -15.35
N SER A 20 -3.90 3.34 -14.58
CA SER A 20 -4.00 4.73 -15.02
C SER A 20 -3.13 5.01 -16.26
N LEU A 21 -1.89 4.50 -16.28
CA LEU A 21 -0.99 4.61 -17.44
C LEU A 21 -1.64 4.02 -18.69
N VAL A 22 -2.10 2.77 -18.60
CA VAL A 22 -2.67 2.03 -19.73
C VAL A 22 -3.96 2.68 -20.23
N ARG A 23 -4.89 3.07 -19.31
CA ARG A 23 -6.13 3.78 -19.68
C ARG A 23 -5.85 5.10 -20.40
N ASN A 24 -4.93 5.90 -19.87
CA ASN A 24 -4.60 7.20 -20.49
C ASN A 24 -3.93 7.04 -21.86
N LEU A 25 -3.17 5.97 -22.08
CA LEU A 25 -2.61 5.66 -23.40
C LEU A 25 -3.66 5.11 -24.37
N ALA A 26 -4.58 4.27 -23.86
CA ALA A 26 -5.65 3.63 -24.66
C ALA A 26 -6.82 4.57 -25.02
N GLY A 27 -7.02 5.66 -24.30
CA GLY A 27 -8.21 6.49 -24.27
C GLY A 27 -8.61 7.22 -25.58
N HIS A 28 -8.42 6.62 -26.76
CA HIS A 28 -8.88 7.15 -28.05
C HIS A 28 -9.18 6.05 -29.08
N ARG A 29 -9.76 4.93 -28.63
CA ARG A 29 -10.21 3.87 -29.56
C ARG A 29 -11.21 4.35 -30.62
N GLU A 30 -11.97 5.43 -30.39
CA GLU A 30 -12.89 6.00 -31.37
C GLU A 30 -12.17 6.63 -32.55
N TRP A 31 -10.96 7.13 -32.39
CA TRP A 31 -10.16 7.73 -33.47
C TRP A 31 -9.54 6.68 -34.39
N GLU A 32 -9.33 5.45 -33.91
CA GLU A 32 -8.78 4.34 -34.72
C GLU A 32 -9.77 3.85 -35.80
N LYS A 33 -11.05 4.16 -35.65
CA LYS A 33 -12.10 3.74 -36.58
C LYS A 33 -12.20 4.63 -37.81
N ASN A 34 -11.53 5.79 -37.81
CA ASN A 34 -11.49 6.70 -38.91
C ASN A 34 -10.22 6.46 -39.73
N GLU A 35 -10.37 6.25 -41.03
CA GLU A 35 -9.29 5.98 -42.01
C GLU A 35 -8.18 7.07 -42.07
N ASP A 36 -8.38 8.23 -41.43
CA ASP A 36 -7.46 9.37 -41.37
C ASP A 36 -6.73 9.52 -40.06
N PHE A 37 -6.29 8.41 -39.43
CA PHE A 37 -5.54 8.47 -38.15
C PHE A 37 -4.16 9.10 -38.34
N HIS A 38 -3.95 10.32 -37.84
CA HIS A 38 -2.67 11.05 -37.89
C HIS A 38 -1.85 10.83 -36.59
N TRP A 39 -0.81 10.03 -36.65
CA TRP A 39 0.13 9.74 -35.54
C TRP A 39 0.68 10.99 -34.86
N PRO A 40 1.13 12.04 -35.59
CA PRO A 40 1.57 13.29 -34.94
C PRO A 40 0.47 13.96 -34.12
N ALA A 41 -0.79 13.85 -34.55
CA ALA A 41 -1.93 14.41 -33.82
C ALA A 41 -2.20 13.63 -32.53
N TRP A 42 -2.12 12.29 -32.56
CA TRP A 42 -2.24 11.46 -31.37
C TRP A 42 -1.12 11.76 -30.36
N GLN A 43 0.13 11.81 -30.79
CA GLN A 43 1.27 12.15 -29.97
C GLN A 43 1.11 13.53 -29.32
N ALA A 44 0.77 14.56 -30.12
CA ALA A 44 0.55 15.90 -29.60
C ALA A 44 -0.58 15.96 -28.56
N LEU A 45 -1.65 15.19 -28.77
CA LEU A 45 -2.76 15.08 -27.84
C LEU A 45 -2.32 14.40 -26.54
N LYS A 46 -1.56 13.29 -26.60
CA LYS A 46 -1.06 12.61 -25.42
C LYS A 46 -0.10 13.48 -24.60
N ILE A 47 0.74 14.26 -25.27
CA ILE A 47 1.61 15.23 -24.60
C ILE A 47 0.77 16.35 -23.93
N ARG A 48 -0.29 16.84 -24.59
CA ARG A 48 -1.21 17.81 -23.97
C ARG A 48 -1.91 17.23 -22.74
N ASN A 49 -2.26 15.95 -22.76
CA ASN A 49 -2.93 15.27 -21.66
C ASN A 49 -1.98 14.90 -20.50
N LEU A 50 -0.67 15.10 -20.65
CA LEU A 50 0.33 14.79 -19.62
C LEU A 50 0.02 15.49 -18.29
N GLU A 51 -0.44 16.73 -18.32
CA GLU A 51 -0.81 17.46 -17.09
C GLU A 51 -2.05 16.87 -16.42
N GLN A 52 -3.02 16.41 -17.19
CA GLN A 52 -4.19 15.71 -16.67
C GLN A 52 -3.76 14.38 -16.04
N TYR A 53 -2.93 13.60 -16.72
CA TYR A 53 -2.35 12.36 -16.21
C TYR A 53 -1.57 12.56 -14.89
N ARG A 54 -0.74 13.61 -14.83
CA ARG A 54 -0.03 13.99 -13.59
C ARG A 54 -0.99 14.29 -12.44
N ARG A 55 -2.04 15.06 -12.71
CA ARG A 55 -3.07 15.41 -11.70
C ARG A 55 -3.80 14.18 -11.21
N GLN A 56 -4.17 13.27 -12.09
CA GLN A 56 -4.83 12.00 -11.76
C GLN A 56 -3.94 11.13 -10.85
N ASN A 57 -2.69 10.91 -11.22
CA ASN A 57 -1.77 10.12 -10.41
C ASN A 57 -1.45 10.78 -9.07
N LYS A 58 -1.32 12.11 -9.03
CA LYS A 58 -1.12 12.84 -7.78
C LYS A 58 -2.35 12.76 -6.86
N ALA A 59 -3.56 12.80 -7.41
CA ALA A 59 -4.78 12.65 -6.63
C ALA A 59 -4.90 11.21 -6.10
N LEU A 60 -4.58 10.20 -6.90
CA LEU A 60 -4.53 8.81 -6.47
C LEU A 60 -3.56 8.62 -5.27
N MET A 61 -2.34 9.15 -5.36
CA MET A 61 -1.39 9.11 -4.25
C MET A 61 -1.92 9.82 -3.00
N LYS A 62 -2.53 11.00 -3.19
CA LYS A 62 -3.10 11.80 -2.10
C LYS A 62 -4.26 11.08 -1.38
N GLU A 63 -4.94 10.18 -2.06
CA GLU A 63 -6.01 9.36 -1.49
C GLU A 63 -5.46 8.29 -0.55
N TYR A 64 -4.40 7.59 -0.95
CA TYR A 64 -3.78 6.54 -0.13
C TYR A 64 -3.01 7.07 1.07
N ARG A 65 -2.44 8.27 0.94
CA ARG A 65 -1.51 8.83 1.91
C ARG A 65 -2.04 8.89 3.33
N PRO A 66 -3.23 9.48 3.63
CA PRO A 66 -3.73 9.57 5.00
C PRO A 66 -3.96 8.18 5.62
N VAL A 67 -4.43 7.22 4.82
CA VAL A 67 -4.70 5.85 5.27
C VAL A 67 -3.39 5.13 5.63
N ILE A 68 -2.36 5.30 4.81
CA ILE A 68 -1.04 4.71 5.04
C ILE A 68 -0.38 5.36 6.27
N ASP A 69 -0.38 6.69 6.38
CA ASP A 69 0.25 7.41 7.49
C ASP A 69 -0.39 7.05 8.83
N GLU A 70 -1.73 7.07 8.91
CA GLU A 70 -2.48 6.70 10.13
C GLU A 70 -2.27 5.23 10.50
N ALA A 71 -2.38 4.32 9.53
CA ALA A 71 -2.17 2.90 9.77
C ALA A 71 -0.72 2.57 10.18
N THR A 72 0.26 3.29 9.61
CA THR A 72 1.69 3.13 9.94
C THR A 72 1.95 3.62 11.37
N GLU A 73 1.44 4.79 11.76
CA GLU A 73 1.57 5.31 13.12
C GLU A 73 0.92 4.36 14.13
N GLN A 74 -0.32 3.97 13.91
CA GLN A 74 -1.03 3.04 14.79
C GLN A 74 -0.28 1.71 14.93
N MET A 75 0.17 1.13 13.83
CA MET A 75 0.92 -0.12 13.84
C MET A 75 2.22 -0.01 14.63
N LEU A 76 2.96 1.09 14.50
CA LEU A 76 4.21 1.28 15.23
C LEU A 76 3.96 1.45 16.74
N ARG A 77 2.90 2.13 17.15
CA ARG A 77 2.51 2.25 18.56
C ARG A 77 2.07 0.89 19.13
N GLU A 78 1.21 0.15 18.41
CA GLU A 78 0.79 -1.20 18.80
C GLU A 78 1.99 -2.16 18.94
N GLN A 79 2.97 -2.09 18.04
CA GLN A 79 4.18 -2.91 18.11
C GLN A 79 5.08 -2.54 19.30
N PHE A 80 5.13 -1.27 19.66
CA PHE A 80 5.84 -0.82 20.86
C PHE A 80 5.18 -1.38 22.12
N ASP A 81 3.87 -1.25 22.24
CA ASP A 81 3.11 -1.76 23.38
C ASP A 81 3.19 -3.29 23.48
N GLU A 82 3.10 -4.00 22.35
CA GLU A 82 3.27 -5.46 22.27
C GLU A 82 4.66 -5.89 22.74
N GLY A 83 5.71 -5.18 22.34
CA GLY A 83 7.07 -5.46 22.82
C GLY A 83 7.21 -5.27 24.34
N TRP A 84 6.63 -4.20 24.88
CA TRP A 84 6.59 -3.96 26.31
C TRP A 84 5.83 -5.07 27.05
N GLU A 85 4.66 -5.47 26.56
CA GLU A 85 3.82 -6.52 27.16
C GLU A 85 4.49 -7.89 27.11
N GLN A 86 5.13 -8.27 26.00
CA GLN A 86 5.87 -9.54 25.88
C GLN A 86 7.01 -9.60 26.89
N THR A 87 7.78 -8.52 26.99
CA THR A 87 8.86 -8.45 27.99
C THR A 87 8.29 -8.48 29.42
N GLN A 88 7.17 -7.85 29.69
CA GLN A 88 6.49 -7.94 30.98
C GLN A 88 6.14 -9.39 31.32
N GLN A 89 5.67 -10.21 30.38
CA GLN A 89 5.40 -11.63 30.61
C GLN A 89 6.67 -12.42 30.91
N GLU A 90 7.74 -12.20 30.15
CA GLU A 90 9.06 -12.79 30.43
C GLU A 90 9.54 -12.46 31.86
N LEU A 91 9.40 -11.20 32.28
CA LEU A 91 9.85 -10.74 33.60
C LEU A 91 8.97 -11.25 34.74
N ILE A 92 7.67 -11.47 34.53
CA ILE A 92 6.78 -12.11 35.51
C ILE A 92 7.22 -13.55 35.75
N GLU A 93 7.63 -14.29 34.75
CA GLU A 93 8.16 -15.65 34.90
C GLU A 93 9.49 -15.68 35.70
N ILE A 94 10.26 -14.60 35.58
CA ILE A 94 11.57 -14.47 36.24
C ILE A 94 11.44 -14.09 37.72
N ASP A 95 10.70 -13.03 38.02
CA ASP A 95 10.47 -12.50 39.37
C ASP A 95 9.09 -11.79 39.40
N PRO A 96 8.02 -12.53 39.79
CA PRO A 96 6.66 -12.04 39.80
C PRO A 96 6.42 -10.82 40.69
N GLU A 97 7.09 -10.72 41.80
CA GLU A 97 6.90 -9.62 42.76
C GLU A 97 7.56 -8.34 42.26
N ARG A 98 8.79 -8.44 41.75
CA ARG A 98 9.50 -7.31 41.17
C ARG A 98 8.84 -6.83 39.86
N ALA A 99 8.34 -7.75 39.04
CA ALA A 99 7.66 -7.39 37.75
C ALA A 99 6.33 -6.67 37.99
N LYS A 100 5.67 -6.85 39.14
CA LYS A 100 4.44 -6.12 39.51
C LYS A 100 4.71 -4.73 40.09
N GLN A 101 5.94 -4.45 40.52
CA GLN A 101 6.29 -3.14 41.04
C GLN A 101 6.36 -2.16 39.84
N SER A 102 5.46 -1.17 39.79
CA SER A 102 5.59 -0.05 38.90
C SER A 102 6.77 0.81 39.36
N ILE A 103 7.79 0.93 38.54
CA ILE A 103 8.91 1.82 38.82
C ILE A 103 8.49 3.22 38.34
N PRO A 104 8.29 4.19 39.23
CA PRO A 104 8.01 5.55 38.85
C PRO A 104 9.35 6.23 38.49
N ASP A 105 9.65 6.36 37.21
CA ASP A 105 10.69 7.28 36.80
C ASP A 105 10.25 8.08 35.58
N ASP A 106 9.83 9.31 35.84
CA ASP A 106 9.39 10.29 34.83
C ASP A 106 10.46 10.60 33.77
N HIS A 107 11.73 10.44 34.10
CA HIS A 107 12.82 10.71 33.16
C HIS A 107 13.04 9.59 32.14
N PHE A 108 12.74 8.36 32.49
CA PHE A 108 12.98 7.19 31.65
C PHE A 108 11.91 7.01 30.55
N PHE A 109 10.65 7.20 30.91
CA PHE A 109 9.50 7.05 30.01
C PHE A 109 9.56 7.96 28.76
N GLY A 110 10.16 9.16 28.89
CA GLY A 110 10.22 10.11 27.77
C GLY A 110 11.21 9.77 26.67
N VAL A 111 12.23 8.92 26.89
CA VAL A 111 13.29 8.68 25.90
C VAL A 111 12.80 7.75 24.78
N ASN A 112 12.25 6.61 25.12
CA ASN A 112 11.82 5.64 24.11
C ASN A 112 10.56 6.09 23.37
N HIS A 113 9.64 6.82 24.01
CA HIS A 113 8.54 7.48 23.32
C HIS A 113 9.01 8.57 22.36
N ARG A 114 10.05 9.35 22.68
CA ARG A 114 10.67 10.29 21.73
C ARG A 114 11.34 9.57 20.57
N ARG A 115 12.01 8.44 20.82
CA ARG A 115 12.60 7.60 19.76
C ARG A 115 11.53 6.99 18.88
N LEU A 116 10.40 6.52 19.44
CA LEU A 116 9.24 6.02 18.71
C LEU A 116 8.65 7.11 17.81
N ASN A 117 8.41 8.31 18.33
CA ASN A 117 7.91 9.43 17.53
C ASN A 117 8.87 9.79 16.40
N SER A 118 10.19 9.82 16.67
CA SER A 118 11.21 10.06 15.63
C SER A 118 11.21 8.95 14.55
N LEU A 119 10.95 7.69 14.94
CA LEU A 119 10.83 6.58 14.00
C LEU A 119 9.58 6.74 13.12
N ILE A 120 8.45 7.15 13.69
CA ILE A 120 7.21 7.45 12.95
C ILE A 120 7.47 8.54 11.91
N ASP A 121 8.06 9.67 12.33
CA ASP A 121 8.38 10.80 11.45
C ASP A 121 9.34 10.40 10.33
N GLU A 122 10.36 9.59 10.63
CA GLU A 122 11.33 9.07 9.65
C GLU A 122 10.63 8.23 8.58
N ILE A 123 9.75 7.33 8.98
CA ILE A 123 9.03 6.44 8.05
C ILE A 123 8.07 7.24 7.18
N GLN A 124 7.24 8.12 7.74
CA GLN A 124 6.31 8.97 7.00
C GLN A 124 7.03 9.91 6.03
N THR A 125 8.18 10.46 6.43
CA THR A 125 9.04 11.27 5.55
C THR A 125 9.59 10.43 4.39
N THR A 126 10.01 9.22 4.68
CA THR A 126 10.56 8.29 3.68
C THR A 126 9.49 7.85 2.68
N GLU A 127 8.31 7.51 3.14
CA GLU A 127 7.14 7.19 2.30
C GLU A 127 6.79 8.35 1.37
N SER A 128 6.80 9.60 1.86
CA SER A 128 6.63 10.80 1.02
C SER A 128 7.66 10.95 -0.10
N ARG A 129 8.92 10.58 0.16
CA ARG A 129 9.97 10.62 -0.87
C ARG A 129 9.74 9.55 -1.92
N VAL A 130 9.33 8.35 -1.50
CA VAL A 130 9.03 7.22 -2.38
C VAL A 130 7.84 7.53 -3.29
N GLU A 131 6.78 8.13 -2.78
CA GLU A 131 5.64 8.59 -3.58
C GLU A 131 6.04 9.58 -4.67
N ARG A 132 6.82 10.61 -4.30
CA ARG A 132 7.31 11.59 -5.29
C ARG A 132 8.19 10.95 -6.36
N ALA A 133 8.98 9.95 -6.00
CA ALA A 133 9.80 9.18 -6.94
C ALA A 133 8.93 8.31 -7.84
N ALA A 134 7.86 7.69 -7.30
CA ALA A 134 6.90 6.91 -8.08
C ALA A 134 6.17 7.77 -9.11
N LEU A 135 5.68 8.96 -8.72
CA LEU A 135 5.02 9.89 -9.64
C LEU A 135 5.94 10.31 -10.81
N ARG A 136 7.23 10.59 -10.52
CA ARG A 136 8.21 10.88 -11.58
C ARG A 136 8.42 9.68 -12.50
N THR A 137 8.58 8.50 -11.93
CA THR A 137 8.75 7.26 -12.71
C THR A 137 7.55 6.98 -13.61
N MET A 138 6.32 7.26 -13.14
CA MET A 138 5.10 7.14 -13.94
C MET A 138 5.05 8.14 -15.09
N GLU A 139 5.46 9.37 -14.85
CA GLU A 139 5.55 10.40 -15.89
C GLU A 139 6.58 10.03 -16.97
N ASP A 140 7.76 9.56 -16.55
CA ASP A 140 8.80 9.12 -17.46
C ASP A 140 8.35 7.89 -18.27
N ALA A 141 7.66 6.93 -17.63
CA ALA A 141 7.08 5.77 -18.30
C ALA A 141 6.03 6.20 -19.35
N TYR A 142 5.17 7.17 -19.03
CA TYR A 142 4.18 7.71 -19.96
C TYR A 142 4.85 8.33 -21.20
N ARG A 143 5.85 9.20 -21.00
CA ARG A 143 6.59 9.86 -22.10
C ARG A 143 7.36 8.86 -22.96
N GLN A 144 8.07 7.92 -22.33
CA GLN A 144 8.84 6.88 -23.03
C GLN A 144 7.91 5.97 -23.85
N THR A 145 6.73 5.64 -23.30
CA THR A 145 5.75 4.83 -24.02
C THR A 145 5.25 5.54 -25.27
N ILE A 146 4.92 6.83 -25.18
CA ILE A 146 4.51 7.62 -26.35
C ILE A 146 5.57 7.56 -27.46
N SER A 147 6.86 7.79 -27.11
CA SER A 147 7.95 7.75 -28.08
C SER A 147 8.18 6.35 -28.68
N ARG A 148 8.05 5.29 -27.89
CA ARG A 148 8.18 3.90 -28.37
C ARG A 148 7.02 3.48 -29.26
N VAL A 149 5.79 3.88 -28.92
CA VAL A 149 4.60 3.63 -29.72
C VAL A 149 4.74 4.29 -31.09
N GLU A 150 5.17 5.55 -31.14
CA GLU A 150 5.42 6.27 -32.39
C GLU A 150 6.40 5.50 -33.30
N LEU A 151 7.54 5.05 -32.72
CA LEU A 151 8.53 4.29 -33.48
C LEU A 151 7.96 2.96 -34.02
N SER A 152 7.19 2.23 -33.20
CA SER A 152 6.59 0.94 -33.60
C SER A 152 5.55 1.10 -34.67
N MET A 153 4.76 2.18 -34.62
CA MET A 153 3.71 2.46 -35.60
C MET A 153 4.25 2.99 -36.92
N SER A 154 5.32 3.79 -36.87
CA SER A 154 6.01 4.26 -38.08
C SER A 154 6.61 3.09 -38.89
N ALA A 155 6.87 1.98 -38.28
CA ALA A 155 7.29 0.74 -38.92
C ALA A 155 6.13 -0.05 -39.61
N GLY A 156 4.87 0.34 -39.42
CA GLY A 156 3.70 -0.09 -40.22
C GLY A 156 3.18 -1.52 -39.95
N ALA A 157 3.64 -2.20 -38.89
CA ALA A 157 3.40 -3.65 -38.69
C ALA A 157 2.45 -4.01 -37.53
N VAL A 158 1.97 -3.05 -36.72
CA VAL A 158 1.21 -3.34 -35.47
C VAL A 158 0.06 -2.37 -35.27
N THR A 159 -0.99 -2.80 -34.56
CA THR A 159 -2.09 -1.92 -34.12
C THR A 159 -1.67 -1.08 -32.91
N LEU A 160 -2.39 0.02 -32.65
CA LEU A 160 -2.11 0.88 -31.49
C LEU A 160 -2.12 0.12 -30.14
N PRO A 161 -3.10 -0.75 -29.82
CA PRO A 161 -3.06 -1.57 -28.62
C PRO A 161 -1.81 -2.45 -28.54
N GLN A 162 -1.42 -3.08 -29.64
CA GLN A 162 -0.20 -3.91 -29.70
C GLN A 162 1.06 -3.07 -29.49
N ALA A 163 1.15 -1.89 -30.10
CA ALA A 163 2.29 -0.98 -29.90
C ALA A 163 2.39 -0.49 -28.44
N ILE A 164 1.25 -0.16 -27.80
CA ILE A 164 1.21 0.20 -26.39
C ILE A 164 1.66 -0.96 -25.51
N ASP A 165 1.11 -2.17 -25.73
CA ASP A 165 1.48 -3.37 -24.96
C ASP A 165 2.97 -3.69 -25.08
N MET A 166 3.54 -3.57 -26.29
CA MET A 166 4.97 -3.74 -26.52
C MET A 166 5.80 -2.69 -25.79
N ALA A 167 5.37 -1.41 -25.85
CA ALA A 167 6.09 -0.30 -25.24
C ALA A 167 6.09 -0.34 -23.70
N VAL A 168 5.01 -0.83 -23.07
CA VAL A 168 4.89 -0.92 -21.60
C VAL A 168 5.36 -2.24 -21.03
N LYS A 169 5.64 -3.24 -21.87
CA LYS A 169 5.94 -4.62 -21.44
C LYS A 169 7.01 -4.71 -20.36
N ASP A 170 8.14 -4.05 -20.57
CA ASP A 170 9.26 -4.08 -19.62
C ASP A 170 8.89 -3.37 -18.31
N PHE A 171 8.16 -2.27 -18.41
CA PHE A 171 7.66 -1.55 -17.26
C PHE A 171 6.70 -2.41 -16.42
N LEU A 172 5.73 -3.08 -17.05
CA LEU A 172 4.80 -4.00 -16.38
C LEU A 172 5.52 -5.18 -15.73
N ALA A 173 6.52 -5.74 -16.42
CA ALA A 173 7.30 -6.85 -15.87
C ALA A 173 8.07 -6.46 -14.61
N GLN A 174 8.63 -5.26 -14.57
CA GLN A 174 9.44 -4.75 -13.47
C GLN A 174 8.63 -4.04 -12.38
N GLY A 175 7.44 -3.49 -12.74
CA GLY A 175 6.66 -2.61 -11.89
C GLY A 175 7.31 -1.22 -11.69
N ILE A 176 6.82 -0.45 -10.73
CA ILE A 176 7.29 0.93 -10.47
C ILE A 176 8.60 0.89 -9.69
N ARG A 177 9.73 0.84 -10.40
CA ARG A 177 11.07 0.88 -9.81
C ARG A 177 11.53 2.32 -9.57
N CYS A 178 11.09 2.89 -8.46
CA CYS A 178 11.30 4.30 -8.16
C CYS A 178 12.33 4.56 -7.05
N VAL A 179 12.71 3.55 -6.27
CA VAL A 179 13.68 3.70 -5.17
C VAL A 179 15.06 3.26 -5.63
N GLU A 180 16.01 4.20 -5.66
CA GLU A 180 17.39 3.93 -6.05
C GLU A 180 18.27 3.81 -4.80
N TYR A 181 19.00 2.70 -4.69
CA TYR A 181 19.99 2.47 -3.65
C TYR A 181 21.34 3.08 -4.03
N LYS A 182 22.23 3.23 -3.04
CA LYS A 182 23.59 3.78 -3.24
C LYS A 182 24.44 2.99 -4.26
N ASP A 183 24.14 1.71 -4.47
CA ASP A 183 24.76 0.84 -5.47
C ASP A 183 24.15 0.98 -6.88
N GLY A 184 23.23 1.91 -7.08
CA GLY A 184 22.54 2.16 -8.35
C GLY A 184 21.38 1.19 -8.62
N ARG A 185 21.13 0.21 -7.77
CA ARG A 185 20.02 -0.73 -7.91
C ARG A 185 18.70 -0.04 -7.62
N ARG A 186 17.75 -0.17 -8.55
CA ARG A 186 16.40 0.32 -8.38
C ARG A 186 15.46 -0.76 -7.87
N VAL A 187 14.67 -0.44 -6.89
CA VAL A 187 13.72 -1.33 -6.22
C VAL A 187 12.29 -0.87 -6.48
N ASN A 188 11.41 -1.84 -6.61
CA ASN A 188 9.97 -1.62 -6.77
C ASN A 188 9.38 -0.98 -5.51
N ILE A 189 8.37 -0.10 -5.69
CA ILE A 189 7.73 0.65 -4.60
C ILE A 189 7.13 -0.28 -3.53
N ALA A 190 6.44 -1.34 -3.93
CA ALA A 190 5.79 -2.27 -3.00
C ALA A 190 6.82 -3.13 -2.25
N ASP A 191 7.87 -3.61 -2.93
CA ASP A 191 8.96 -4.36 -2.29
C ASP A 191 9.72 -3.48 -1.27
N TYR A 192 9.91 -2.20 -1.59
CA TYR A 192 10.54 -1.24 -0.68
C TYR A 192 9.66 -0.94 0.53
N ALA A 193 8.37 -0.66 0.32
CA ALA A 193 7.42 -0.40 1.40
C ALA A 193 7.34 -1.60 2.37
N GLN A 194 7.25 -2.82 1.83
CA GLN A 194 7.29 -4.04 2.64
C GLN A 194 8.54 -4.13 3.52
N MET A 195 9.70 -3.85 2.95
CA MET A 195 10.97 -3.87 3.68
C MET A 195 10.99 -2.79 4.77
N ALA A 196 10.61 -1.56 4.43
CA ALA A 196 10.66 -0.41 5.33
C ALA A 196 9.70 -0.58 6.52
N LEU A 197 8.43 -0.91 6.25
CA LEU A 197 7.39 -1.12 7.26
C LEU A 197 7.74 -2.27 8.21
N ARG A 198 8.22 -3.39 7.66
CA ARG A 198 8.64 -4.52 8.50
C ARG A 198 9.82 -4.15 9.41
N THR A 199 10.80 -3.43 8.87
CA THR A 199 11.97 -2.99 9.64
C THR A 199 11.56 -2.01 10.74
N ALA A 200 10.64 -1.09 10.44
CA ALA A 200 10.12 -0.14 11.40
C ALA A 200 9.31 -0.83 12.51
N ALA A 201 8.43 -1.78 12.15
CA ALA A 201 7.68 -2.58 13.12
C ALA A 201 8.61 -3.31 14.10
N THR A 202 9.65 -3.99 13.58
CA THR A 202 10.66 -4.65 14.42
C THR A 202 11.39 -3.67 15.34
N ARG A 203 11.78 -2.50 14.85
CA ARG A 203 12.45 -1.47 15.66
C ARG A 203 11.53 -0.91 16.75
N SER A 204 10.26 -0.70 16.43
CA SER A 204 9.27 -0.22 17.41
C SER A 204 9.08 -1.24 18.54
N MET A 205 8.95 -2.53 18.20
CA MET A 205 8.86 -3.62 19.16
C MET A 205 10.11 -3.67 20.08
N LEU A 206 11.31 -3.59 19.50
CA LEU A 206 12.56 -3.57 20.25
C LEU A 206 12.67 -2.36 21.20
N LEU A 207 12.11 -1.21 20.85
CA LEU A 207 12.04 -0.04 21.73
C LEU A 207 11.11 -0.30 22.94
N GLY A 208 9.95 -0.94 22.73
CA GLY A 208 9.03 -1.32 23.81
C GLY A 208 9.64 -2.35 24.75
N GLU A 209 10.23 -3.41 24.19
CA GLU A 209 10.95 -4.44 24.95
C GLU A 209 12.07 -3.83 25.81
N ALA A 210 12.89 -2.96 25.19
CA ALA A 210 14.02 -2.33 25.88
C ALA A 210 13.57 -1.39 26.99
N GLN A 211 12.45 -0.67 26.79
CA GLN A 211 11.87 0.14 27.84
C GLN A 211 11.50 -0.72 29.05
N ARG A 212 10.80 -1.83 28.85
CA ARG A 212 10.37 -2.68 29.95
C ARG A 212 11.54 -3.37 30.67
N ARG A 213 12.55 -3.83 29.93
CA ARG A 213 13.79 -4.37 30.54
C ARG A 213 14.49 -3.35 31.42
N ALA A 214 14.59 -2.13 30.94
CA ALA A 214 15.24 -1.06 31.69
C ALA A 214 14.46 -0.67 32.96
N GLU A 215 13.13 -0.61 32.90
CA GLU A 215 12.27 -0.42 34.11
C GLU A 215 12.47 -1.54 35.16
N PHE A 216 12.77 -2.74 34.70
CA PHE A 216 13.10 -3.87 35.57
C PHE A 216 14.58 -3.88 36.02
N GLY A 217 15.44 -3.06 35.42
CA GLY A 217 16.86 -2.94 35.72
C GLY A 217 17.73 -4.05 35.11
N VAL A 218 17.29 -4.66 33.99
CA VAL A 218 18.07 -5.62 33.19
C VAL A 218 18.51 -4.94 31.90
N ASP A 219 19.80 -4.94 31.65
CA ASP A 219 20.44 -4.33 30.48
C ASP A 219 21.05 -5.38 29.53
N THR A 220 20.96 -6.66 29.85
CA THR A 220 21.49 -7.77 29.04
C THR A 220 20.43 -8.48 28.25
N VAL A 221 20.78 -8.81 27.00
CA VAL A 221 19.89 -9.47 26.03
C VAL A 221 20.61 -10.58 25.27
N LEU A 222 19.89 -11.62 24.95
CA LEU A 222 20.32 -12.70 24.05
C LEU A 222 19.71 -12.45 22.66
N VAL A 223 20.56 -12.37 21.64
CA VAL A 223 20.07 -12.32 20.24
C VAL A 223 19.56 -13.70 19.85
N SER A 224 18.30 -13.77 19.41
CA SER A 224 17.67 -15.03 18.99
C SER A 224 18.44 -15.68 17.82
N GLN A 225 18.33 -17.02 17.70
CA GLN A 225 18.87 -17.75 16.57
C GLN A 225 17.79 -17.94 15.49
N TYR A 226 18.14 -17.68 14.22
CA TYR A 226 17.25 -17.83 13.09
C TYR A 226 17.84 -18.79 12.06
N GLY A 227 17.07 -19.84 11.71
CA GLY A 227 17.53 -20.94 10.86
C GLY A 227 17.83 -20.59 9.40
N ALA A 228 17.36 -19.45 8.90
CA ALA A 228 17.66 -18.94 7.54
C ALA A 228 18.32 -17.55 7.63
N CYS A 229 19.24 -17.39 8.56
CA CYS A 229 19.93 -16.14 8.86
C CYS A 229 20.81 -15.68 7.70
N SER A 230 20.88 -14.35 7.49
CA SER A 230 21.80 -13.74 6.51
C SER A 230 23.27 -13.90 6.93
N LYS A 231 24.18 -13.82 5.96
CA LYS A 231 25.62 -13.84 6.22
C LYS A 231 26.09 -12.74 7.17
N THR A 232 25.42 -11.58 7.15
CA THR A 232 25.76 -10.43 7.99
C THR A 232 25.32 -10.59 9.43
N CYS A 233 24.19 -11.25 9.70
CA CYS A 233 23.70 -11.52 11.06
C CYS A 233 24.30 -12.77 11.70
N LEU A 234 24.71 -13.76 10.87
CA LEU A 234 25.20 -15.07 11.35
C LEU A 234 26.28 -15.00 12.45
N PRO A 235 27.26 -14.09 12.42
CA PRO A 235 28.28 -14.00 13.49
C PRO A 235 27.74 -13.54 14.84
N TRP A 236 26.57 -12.93 14.89
CA TRP A 236 26.05 -12.21 16.05
C TRP A 236 24.92 -12.93 16.78
N GLN A 237 24.20 -13.84 16.12
CA GLN A 237 23.07 -14.57 16.72
C GLN A 237 23.53 -15.55 17.81
N GLY A 238 22.64 -15.83 18.77
CA GLY A 238 22.89 -16.77 19.87
C GLY A 238 23.96 -16.29 20.87
N LYS A 239 24.18 -14.99 20.97
CA LYS A 239 25.17 -14.38 21.87
C LYS A 239 24.50 -13.32 22.75
N VAL A 240 25.09 -13.10 23.91
CA VAL A 240 24.64 -12.11 24.90
C VAL A 240 25.32 -10.76 24.65
N TYR A 241 24.54 -9.70 24.82
CA TYR A 241 24.96 -8.30 24.65
C TYR A 241 24.35 -7.42 25.74
N ILE A 242 24.97 -6.27 25.97
CA ILE A 242 24.32 -5.15 26.65
C ILE A 242 23.51 -4.38 25.60
N ASP A 243 22.24 -4.07 25.89
CA ASP A 243 21.37 -3.28 25.02
C ASP A 243 21.63 -1.77 25.19
N ASP A 244 22.70 -1.30 24.58
CA ASP A 244 23.10 0.11 24.47
C ASP A 244 22.47 0.82 23.25
N MET A 245 21.58 0.13 22.51
CA MET A 245 20.94 0.64 21.30
C MET A 245 19.51 1.13 21.55
N TRP A 246 18.66 0.23 22.02
CA TRP A 246 17.24 0.51 22.26
C TRP A 246 16.98 0.77 23.76
N GLY A 247 17.76 0.15 24.65
CA GLY A 247 17.77 0.44 26.06
C GLY A 247 18.44 1.79 26.39
N VAL A 248 18.37 2.15 27.66
CA VAL A 248 19.17 3.23 28.23
C VAL A 248 20.23 2.56 29.09
N TRP A 249 21.46 2.59 28.63
CA TRP A 249 22.60 2.07 29.34
C TRP A 249 23.65 3.17 29.50
N ASP A 250 24.08 3.42 30.73
CA ASP A 250 25.08 4.44 31.14
C ASP A 250 26.27 3.86 31.88
N GLY A 251 26.43 2.52 31.81
CA GLY A 251 27.52 1.81 32.48
C GLY A 251 28.90 2.11 31.92
N GLU A 252 29.92 1.58 32.60
CA GLU A 252 31.33 1.75 32.20
C GLU A 252 31.61 1.03 30.86
N ARG A 253 32.29 1.72 29.96
CA ARG A 253 32.65 1.20 28.63
C ARG A 253 34.15 1.00 28.47
N SER A 254 34.53 -0.15 27.90
CA SER A 254 35.92 -0.45 27.51
C SER A 254 35.95 -1.06 26.12
N GLY A 255 36.30 -0.25 25.12
CA GLY A 255 36.30 -0.65 23.70
C GLY A 255 34.90 -1.08 23.20
N ASP A 256 34.79 -2.35 22.75
CA ASP A 256 33.54 -2.94 22.23
C ASP A 256 32.69 -3.57 23.35
N ARG A 257 33.07 -3.45 24.63
CA ARG A 257 32.39 -4.06 25.77
C ARG A 257 31.93 -3.01 26.78
N GLY A 258 30.90 -3.37 27.55
CA GLY A 258 30.39 -2.58 28.64
C GLY A 258 30.25 -3.42 29.92
N LEU A 259 30.24 -2.75 31.08
CA LEU A 259 29.94 -3.35 32.38
C LEU A 259 28.42 -3.32 32.59
N SER A 260 27.81 -4.50 32.66
CA SER A 260 26.39 -4.65 32.90
C SER A 260 26.04 -4.41 34.36
N ASN A 261 24.76 -4.15 34.64
CA ASN A 261 24.19 -4.03 35.99
C ASN A 261 24.40 -5.31 36.84
N ASP A 262 24.68 -6.45 36.21
CA ASP A 262 25.00 -7.72 36.88
C ASP A 262 26.48 -7.84 37.33
N GLY A 263 27.29 -6.83 37.02
CA GLY A 263 28.71 -6.78 37.34
C GLY A 263 29.65 -7.50 36.37
N HIS A 264 29.15 -7.95 35.22
CA HIS A 264 29.95 -8.65 34.20
C HIS A 264 30.11 -7.83 32.91
N TRP A 265 31.19 -8.12 32.16
CA TRP A 265 31.53 -7.44 30.91
C TRP A 265 30.99 -8.20 29.71
N TYR A 266 30.06 -7.58 28.97
CA TYR A 266 29.54 -8.12 27.72
C TYR A 266 29.85 -7.20 26.52
N MET A 267 29.72 -7.75 25.31
CA MET A 267 29.82 -6.95 24.07
C MET A 267 28.62 -6.00 24.01
N LEU A 268 28.83 -4.80 23.52
CA LEU A 268 27.74 -3.84 23.26
C LEU A 268 26.96 -4.22 22.01
N LEU A 269 25.65 -4.14 22.07
CA LEU A 269 24.76 -4.46 20.96
C LEU A 269 24.97 -3.52 19.78
N SER A 270 25.27 -2.25 20.04
CA SER A 270 25.60 -1.25 19.01
C SER A 270 26.78 -1.69 18.13
N VAL A 271 27.75 -2.41 18.66
CA VAL A 271 28.87 -2.95 17.89
C VAL A 271 28.41 -3.99 16.88
N ALA A 272 27.54 -4.91 17.29
CA ALA A 272 26.99 -5.95 16.43
C ALA A 272 26.06 -5.33 15.33
N VAL A 273 25.26 -4.33 15.70
CA VAL A 273 24.37 -3.61 14.78
C VAL A 273 25.17 -2.84 13.74
N ASN A 274 26.21 -2.13 14.13
CA ASN A 274 27.09 -1.41 13.19
C ASN A 274 27.83 -2.34 12.22
N LYS A 275 28.02 -3.61 12.59
CA LYS A 275 28.60 -4.66 11.75
C LYS A 275 27.58 -5.51 11.02
N GLY A 276 26.29 -5.13 11.03
CA GLY A 276 25.23 -5.67 10.18
C GLY A 276 24.17 -6.54 10.84
N LEU A 277 24.14 -6.68 12.16
CA LEU A 277 23.00 -7.23 12.88
C LEU A 277 21.80 -6.29 12.71
N PHE A 278 20.58 -6.80 12.70
CA PHE A 278 19.35 -6.03 12.51
C PHE A 278 19.32 -5.18 11.22
N HIS A 279 19.97 -5.68 10.16
CA HIS A 279 19.86 -5.09 8.82
C HIS A 279 18.40 -5.05 8.33
N PRO A 280 18.04 -4.26 7.30
CA PRO A 280 16.70 -4.28 6.74
C PRO A 280 16.20 -5.70 6.43
N ASN A 281 14.95 -6.02 6.82
CA ASN A 281 14.36 -7.37 6.77
C ASN A 281 14.97 -8.43 7.73
N CYS A 282 15.77 -8.04 8.69
CA CYS A 282 16.23 -8.97 9.72
C CYS A 282 15.05 -9.60 10.49
N ARG A 283 15.21 -10.86 10.90
CA ARG A 283 14.19 -11.61 11.66
C ARG A 283 14.64 -11.97 13.06
N HIS A 284 15.79 -11.49 13.48
CA HIS A 284 16.26 -11.66 14.85
C HIS A 284 15.44 -10.81 15.81
N THR A 285 15.20 -11.33 17.00
CA THR A 285 14.59 -10.67 18.14
C THR A 285 15.58 -10.65 19.31
N LEU A 286 15.29 -9.91 20.33
CA LEU A 286 16.01 -9.91 21.59
C LEU A 286 15.18 -10.65 22.64
N VAL A 287 15.86 -11.45 23.46
CA VAL A 287 15.26 -12.13 24.60
C VAL A 287 15.95 -11.60 25.85
N THR A 288 15.20 -11.30 26.87
CA THR A 288 15.77 -10.91 28.19
C THR A 288 16.68 -12.01 28.69
N TRP A 289 17.92 -11.67 29.03
CA TRP A 289 18.91 -12.63 29.54
C TRP A 289 19.56 -12.11 30.81
N ARG A 290 19.80 -13.00 31.76
CA ARG A 290 20.47 -12.69 33.02
C ARG A 290 21.65 -13.62 33.21
N TYR A 291 22.61 -13.19 34.01
CA TYR A 291 23.73 -14.03 34.33
C TYR A 291 23.28 -15.37 34.96
N GLY A 292 23.71 -16.47 34.33
CA GLY A 292 23.31 -17.81 34.69
C GLY A 292 22.17 -18.41 33.86
N ASP A 293 21.47 -17.63 33.06
CA ASP A 293 20.46 -18.17 32.14
C ASP A 293 21.13 -18.98 31.02
N THR A 294 20.41 -20.00 30.53
CA THR A 294 20.91 -20.90 29.49
C THR A 294 21.03 -20.20 28.14
N ILE A 295 22.18 -20.36 27.49
CA ILE A 295 22.39 -19.95 26.11
C ILE A 295 22.18 -21.16 25.19
N PRO A 296 21.22 -21.13 24.23
CA PRO A 296 21.02 -22.26 23.32
C PRO A 296 22.28 -22.56 22.50
N PRO A 297 22.57 -23.85 22.20
CA PRO A 297 23.73 -24.22 21.43
C PRO A 297 23.67 -23.58 20.02
N PRO A 298 24.81 -23.23 19.43
CA PRO A 298 24.84 -22.61 18.13
C PRO A 298 24.29 -23.53 17.03
N MET A 299 23.48 -22.98 16.14
CA MET A 299 22.95 -23.71 14.98
C MET A 299 24.05 -23.96 13.94
N ASP A 300 23.90 -25.06 13.17
CA ASP A 300 24.83 -25.39 12.08
C ASP A 300 24.79 -24.34 10.97
N GLY A 301 25.91 -23.63 10.80
CA GLY A 301 26.04 -22.57 9.79
C GLY A 301 25.86 -23.05 8.33
N ASN A 302 26.10 -24.35 8.01
CA ASN A 302 25.85 -24.90 6.68
C ASN A 302 24.36 -25.09 6.44
N LYS A 303 23.62 -25.57 7.44
CA LYS A 303 22.16 -25.69 7.38
C LYS A 303 21.51 -24.31 7.22
N ILE A 304 21.98 -23.31 7.97
CA ILE A 304 21.51 -21.92 7.87
C ILE A 304 21.71 -21.38 6.46
N ARG A 305 22.89 -21.55 5.87
CA ARG A 305 23.17 -21.07 4.50
C ARG A 305 22.27 -21.74 3.44
N LYS A 306 22.03 -23.04 3.58
CA LYS A 306 21.12 -23.77 2.67
C LYS A 306 19.68 -23.24 2.81
N ALA A 307 19.19 -23.10 4.03
CA ALA A 307 17.86 -22.57 4.29
C ALA A 307 17.67 -21.13 3.77
N ALA A 308 18.68 -20.27 3.95
CA ALA A 308 18.64 -18.90 3.42
C ALA A 308 18.62 -18.88 1.87
N ALA A 309 19.32 -19.79 1.20
CA ALA A 309 19.29 -19.93 -0.25
C ALA A 309 17.89 -20.39 -0.75
N LEU A 310 17.27 -21.35 -0.06
CA LEU A 310 15.92 -21.81 -0.38
C LEU A 310 14.86 -20.70 -0.18
N GLU A 311 14.94 -19.93 0.91
CA GLU A 311 14.06 -18.76 1.09
C GLU A 311 14.25 -17.72 -0.02
N GLN A 312 15.49 -17.51 -0.48
CA GLN A 312 15.76 -16.57 -1.59
C GLN A 312 15.11 -17.06 -2.89
N GLN A 313 15.21 -18.35 -3.22
CA GLN A 313 14.57 -18.95 -4.38
C GLN A 313 13.04 -18.87 -4.30
N GLN A 314 12.45 -19.16 -3.13
CA GLN A 314 11.01 -18.97 -2.93
C GLN A 314 10.58 -17.53 -3.24
N ARG A 315 11.32 -16.53 -2.76
CA ARG A 315 11.01 -15.11 -3.03
C ARG A 315 11.13 -14.76 -4.53
N GLU A 316 12.02 -15.41 -5.26
CA GLU A 316 12.14 -15.24 -6.71
C GLU A 316 10.91 -15.79 -7.44
N LEU A 317 10.44 -16.98 -7.06
CA LEU A 317 9.21 -17.55 -7.59
C LEU A 317 7.98 -16.72 -7.26
N GLU A 318 7.86 -16.19 -6.04
CA GLU A 318 6.77 -15.29 -5.64
C GLU A 318 6.78 -13.97 -6.46
N ARG A 319 7.97 -13.41 -6.75
CA ARG A 319 8.10 -12.25 -7.66
C ARG A 319 7.64 -12.55 -9.07
N GLU A 320 7.90 -13.77 -9.58
CA GLU A 320 7.44 -14.18 -10.90
C GLU A 320 5.89 -14.25 -10.97
N VAL A 321 5.23 -14.72 -9.92
CA VAL A 321 3.76 -14.66 -9.81
C VAL A 321 3.26 -13.22 -9.92
N ARG A 322 3.82 -12.30 -9.13
CA ARG A 322 3.40 -10.89 -9.14
C ARG A 322 3.66 -10.22 -10.50
N LYS A 323 4.76 -10.55 -11.16
CA LYS A 323 5.09 -10.07 -12.50
C LYS A 323 3.99 -10.46 -13.51
N TRP A 324 3.61 -11.73 -13.58
CA TRP A 324 2.58 -12.16 -14.53
C TRP A 324 1.21 -11.60 -14.25
N LYS A 325 0.89 -11.36 -12.98
CA LYS A 325 -0.34 -10.68 -12.58
C LYS A 325 -0.35 -9.20 -13.03
N ARG A 326 0.76 -8.45 -12.82
CA ARG A 326 0.89 -7.08 -13.34
C ARG A 326 0.78 -7.04 -14.86
N MET A 327 1.41 -7.99 -15.55
CA MET A 327 1.31 -8.13 -17.01
C MET A 327 -0.13 -8.32 -17.47
N ALA A 328 -0.89 -9.18 -16.76
CA ALA A 328 -2.29 -9.43 -17.08
C ALA A 328 -3.19 -8.21 -16.84
N GLU A 329 -2.90 -7.42 -15.78
CA GLU A 329 -3.68 -6.22 -15.45
C GLU A 329 -3.37 -5.05 -16.39
N GLY A 330 -2.13 -4.93 -16.83
CA GLY A 330 -1.67 -3.82 -17.64
C GLY A 330 -1.76 -4.01 -19.16
N THR A 331 -2.20 -5.16 -19.68
CA THR A 331 -2.33 -5.38 -21.11
C THR A 331 -3.71 -4.98 -21.64
N LEU A 332 -3.75 -4.40 -22.84
CA LEU A 332 -4.97 -4.05 -23.58
C LEU A 332 -5.45 -5.18 -24.50
N ASP A 333 -4.61 -6.19 -24.74
CA ASP A 333 -4.92 -7.34 -25.59
C ASP A 333 -5.52 -8.47 -24.76
N GLU A 334 -6.78 -8.80 -24.99
CA GLU A 334 -7.52 -9.85 -24.28
C GLU A 334 -6.89 -11.26 -24.48
N ILE A 335 -6.23 -11.51 -25.60
CA ILE A 335 -5.53 -12.79 -25.86
C ILE A 335 -4.27 -12.85 -24.99
N GLN A 336 -3.50 -11.79 -24.94
CA GLN A 336 -2.33 -11.67 -24.09
C GLN A 336 -2.71 -11.72 -22.61
N LYS A 337 -3.81 -11.09 -22.21
CA LYS A 337 -4.34 -11.12 -20.85
C LYS A 337 -4.58 -12.55 -20.38
N LYS A 338 -5.29 -13.36 -21.17
CA LYS A 338 -5.51 -14.79 -20.89
C LYS A 338 -4.19 -15.55 -20.79
N THR A 339 -3.24 -15.25 -21.68
CA THR A 339 -1.92 -15.87 -21.68
C THR A 339 -1.15 -15.55 -20.39
N TYR A 340 -1.16 -14.28 -19.96
CA TYR A 340 -0.49 -13.87 -18.72
C TYR A 340 -1.17 -14.41 -17.47
N GLN A 341 -2.52 -14.50 -17.46
CA GLN A 341 -3.26 -15.15 -16.39
C GLN A 341 -2.87 -16.63 -16.23
N ARG A 342 -2.75 -17.37 -17.36
CA ARG A 342 -2.28 -18.76 -17.35
C ARG A 342 -0.84 -18.86 -16.80
N LYS A 343 0.07 -17.97 -17.23
CA LYS A 343 1.44 -17.92 -16.70
C LYS A 343 1.49 -17.60 -15.21
N ALA A 344 0.59 -16.74 -14.71
CA ALA A 344 0.46 -16.48 -13.29
C ALA A 344 0.03 -17.73 -12.50
N GLN A 345 -0.92 -18.50 -13.03
CA GLN A 345 -1.35 -19.78 -12.43
C GLN A 345 -0.23 -20.82 -12.42
N GLU A 346 0.54 -20.91 -13.52
CA GLU A 346 1.70 -21.79 -13.62
C GLU A 346 2.79 -21.38 -12.61
N ALA A 347 3.11 -20.09 -12.51
CA ALA A 347 4.03 -19.58 -11.50
C ALA A 347 3.57 -19.89 -10.07
N GLN A 348 2.27 -19.76 -9.78
CA GLN A 348 1.70 -20.15 -8.47
C GLN A 348 1.83 -21.67 -8.21
N LYS A 349 1.70 -22.49 -9.26
CA LYS A 349 1.94 -23.93 -9.16
C LYS A 349 3.39 -24.21 -8.79
N ASN A 350 4.34 -23.54 -9.46
CA ASN A 350 5.77 -23.69 -9.18
C ASN A 350 6.12 -23.31 -7.73
N VAL A 351 5.54 -22.22 -7.19
CA VAL A 351 5.71 -21.88 -5.76
C VAL A 351 5.23 -23.01 -4.85
N ARG A 352 4.04 -23.57 -5.15
CA ARG A 352 3.47 -24.65 -4.33
C ARG A 352 4.34 -25.92 -4.35
N GLU A 353 4.82 -26.31 -5.53
CA GLU A 353 5.65 -27.49 -5.70
C GLU A 353 7.00 -27.30 -4.99
N PHE A 354 7.64 -26.15 -5.18
CA PHE A 354 8.90 -25.82 -4.52
C PHE A 354 8.79 -25.81 -3.00
N VAL A 355 7.75 -25.20 -2.43
CA VAL A 355 7.54 -25.19 -0.97
C VAL A 355 7.22 -26.59 -0.44
N LYS A 356 6.49 -27.41 -1.21
CA LYS A 356 6.21 -28.80 -0.83
C LYS A 356 7.48 -29.67 -0.83
N GLU A 357 8.37 -29.47 -1.80
CA GLU A 357 9.65 -30.18 -1.86
C GLU A 357 10.58 -29.87 -0.69
N HIS A 358 10.44 -28.67 -0.12
CA HIS A 358 11.27 -28.13 0.98
C HIS A 358 10.46 -27.79 2.23
N GLU A 359 9.40 -28.55 2.53
CA GLU A 359 8.48 -28.29 3.64
C GLU A 359 9.11 -28.37 5.04
N ASP A 360 10.27 -28.98 5.14
CA ASP A 360 11.12 -29.02 6.36
C ASP A 360 11.69 -27.64 6.70
N VAL A 361 11.89 -26.76 5.69
CA VAL A 361 12.50 -25.43 5.84
C VAL A 361 11.53 -24.32 5.49
N LEU A 362 10.77 -24.47 4.41
CA LEU A 362 9.94 -23.41 3.84
C LEU A 362 8.48 -23.50 4.31
N ARG A 363 7.84 -22.33 4.33
CA ARG A 363 6.39 -22.20 4.53
C ARG A 363 5.82 -21.31 3.44
N ARG A 364 4.59 -21.63 3.01
CA ARG A 364 3.91 -20.87 1.97
C ARG A 364 3.28 -19.61 2.55
N ASP A 365 3.70 -18.47 2.03
CA ASP A 365 3.15 -17.16 2.36
C ASP A 365 2.13 -16.74 1.29
N TYR A 366 0.87 -17.15 1.42
CA TYR A 366 -0.20 -16.87 0.44
C TYR A 366 -0.36 -15.39 0.13
N TRP A 367 -0.13 -14.51 1.10
CA TRP A 367 -0.24 -13.08 0.91
C TRP A 367 0.81 -12.53 -0.07
N ARG A 368 1.97 -13.15 -0.21
CA ARG A 368 3.02 -12.74 -1.15
C ARG A 368 2.71 -13.06 -2.59
N GLU A 369 1.82 -14.00 -2.83
CA GLU A 369 1.38 -14.39 -4.17
C GLU A 369 0.19 -13.58 -4.66
N LYS A 370 -0.49 -12.83 -3.78
CA LYS A 370 -1.64 -12.00 -4.13
C LYS A 370 -1.13 -10.66 -4.68
N THR A 371 -1.71 -10.21 -5.78
CA THR A 371 -1.51 -8.86 -6.30
C THR A 371 -2.57 -7.90 -5.80
N TYR A 372 -3.69 -8.44 -5.29
CA TYR A 372 -4.74 -7.62 -4.68
C TYR A 372 -4.55 -7.65 -3.17
N GLY A 373 -4.67 -6.47 -2.55
CA GLY A 373 -4.65 -6.32 -1.11
C GLY A 373 -5.68 -7.19 -0.39
N ILE A 374 -5.62 -7.23 0.93
CA ILE A 374 -6.76 -7.64 1.75
C ILE A 374 -7.94 -6.79 1.29
N PRO A 375 -9.16 -7.35 1.20
CA PRO A 375 -10.32 -6.50 0.98
C PRO A 375 -10.23 -5.34 1.96
N LEU A 376 -10.03 -4.14 1.45
CA LEU A 376 -10.13 -2.92 2.26
C LEU A 376 -11.45 -3.02 3.00
N GLU A 377 -11.48 -2.61 4.25
CA GLU A 377 -12.74 -2.48 4.97
C GLU A 377 -13.70 -1.62 4.14
N LYS A 378 -15.00 -1.85 4.28
CA LYS A 378 -16.02 -1.14 3.48
C LYS A 378 -15.78 0.36 3.48
N SER A 379 -15.42 0.94 4.64
CA SER A 379 -15.10 2.36 4.81
C SER A 379 -13.91 2.84 3.96
N GLN A 380 -12.85 2.02 3.84
CA GLN A 380 -11.67 2.34 3.05
C GLN A 380 -11.95 2.25 1.55
N LYS A 381 -12.67 1.21 1.11
CA LYS A 381 -13.14 1.10 -0.28
C LYS A 381 -14.04 2.26 -0.66
N ASP A 382 -14.91 2.66 0.26
CA ASP A 382 -15.83 3.77 0.07
C ASP A 382 -15.10 5.13 -0.04
N ALA A 383 -14.03 5.33 0.75
CA ALA A 383 -13.19 6.52 0.66
C ALA A 383 -12.46 6.59 -0.70
N ILE A 384 -11.91 5.48 -1.16
CA ILE A 384 -11.23 5.35 -2.44
C ILE A 384 -12.20 5.61 -3.60
N LEU A 385 -13.35 4.97 -3.57
CA LEU A 385 -14.40 5.14 -4.57
C LEU A 385 -14.91 6.59 -4.64
N LYS A 386 -15.13 7.23 -3.48
CA LYS A 386 -15.50 8.67 -3.41
C LYS A 386 -14.48 9.59 -4.07
N ALA A 387 -13.21 9.35 -3.82
CA ALA A 387 -12.14 10.17 -4.38
C ALA A 387 -12.00 9.96 -5.89
N GLU A 388 -12.09 8.73 -6.38
CA GLU A 388 -12.04 8.41 -7.82
C GLU A 388 -13.20 9.06 -8.59
N ILE A 389 -14.44 8.94 -8.08
CA ILE A 389 -15.61 9.58 -8.71
C ILE A 389 -15.48 11.12 -8.68
N LYS A 390 -15.07 11.70 -7.54
CA LYS A 390 -14.88 13.16 -7.45
C LYS A 390 -13.86 13.67 -8.45
N GLN A 391 -12.80 12.91 -8.67
CA GLN A 391 -11.72 13.30 -9.57
C GLN A 391 -12.11 13.12 -11.03
N ASP A 392 -12.62 11.95 -11.41
CA ASP A 392 -12.90 11.59 -12.80
C ASP A 392 -14.10 12.35 -13.38
N ALA A 393 -15.12 12.60 -12.56
CA ALA A 393 -16.28 13.38 -12.95
C ALA A 393 -16.16 14.88 -12.63
N GLY A 394 -15.07 15.33 -11.98
CA GLY A 394 -14.88 16.75 -11.63
C GLY A 394 -15.99 17.29 -10.73
N ILE A 395 -16.47 16.48 -9.78
CA ILE A 395 -17.59 16.82 -8.92
C ILE A 395 -17.20 17.90 -7.91
N ARG A 396 -17.95 18.98 -7.91
CA ARG A 396 -17.88 20.03 -6.85
C ARG A 396 -19.03 19.79 -5.88
N GLY A 397 -18.72 19.52 -4.59
CA GLY A 397 -19.69 19.24 -3.56
C GLY A 397 -19.31 18.11 -2.63
N VAL A 398 -20.22 17.75 -1.71
CA VAL A 398 -20.06 16.61 -0.81
C VAL A 398 -20.67 15.38 -1.47
N PHE A 399 -19.84 14.38 -1.73
CA PHE A 399 -20.26 13.14 -2.40
C PHE A 399 -20.64 12.07 -1.38
N HIS A 400 -21.82 11.47 -1.54
CA HIS A 400 -22.39 10.43 -0.69
C HIS A 400 -22.51 9.12 -1.47
N LEU A 401 -21.85 8.06 -1.01
CA LEU A 401 -21.92 6.71 -1.61
C LEU A 401 -23.21 5.98 -1.27
N GLU A 402 -23.82 6.32 -0.15
CA GLU A 402 -25.19 5.99 0.18
C GLU A 402 -25.97 7.29 -0.01
N PRO A 403 -26.98 7.30 -0.91
CA PRO A 403 -27.72 8.53 -1.18
C PRO A 403 -28.28 9.12 0.10
N GLU A 404 -28.20 10.43 0.22
CA GLU A 404 -28.79 11.14 1.36
C GLU A 404 -30.30 10.84 1.44
N PRO A 405 -30.80 10.44 2.60
CA PRO A 405 -32.19 10.07 2.76
C PRO A 405 -33.12 11.25 2.51
N ILE A 406 -34.23 11.02 1.81
CA ILE A 406 -35.24 12.01 1.51
C ILE A 406 -36.63 11.38 1.48
N GLU A 407 -37.64 12.12 1.94
CA GLU A 407 -39.05 11.69 1.85
C GLU A 407 -39.58 11.94 0.45
N ILE A 408 -39.47 10.93 -0.41
CA ILE A 408 -39.77 11.04 -1.86
C ILE A 408 -41.22 11.46 -2.11
N GLU A 409 -42.16 10.95 -1.35
CA GLU A 409 -43.60 11.20 -1.50
C GLU A 409 -43.98 12.63 -1.09
N ALA A 410 -43.16 13.29 -0.27
CA ALA A 410 -43.39 14.68 0.15
C ALA A 410 -42.88 15.70 -0.86
N LEU A 411 -42.10 15.28 -1.87
CA LEU A 411 -41.52 16.20 -2.83
C LEU A 411 -42.53 16.72 -3.85
N GLN A 412 -42.56 18.03 -4.02
CA GLN A 412 -43.30 18.66 -5.13
C GLN A 412 -42.55 18.45 -6.45
N PHE A 413 -43.28 18.21 -7.54
CA PHE A 413 -42.69 18.07 -8.88
C PHE A 413 -42.81 19.38 -9.65
N ASP A 414 -41.66 19.95 -10.08
CA ASP A 414 -41.59 21.20 -10.83
C ASP A 414 -41.74 20.92 -12.35
N ASP A 415 -42.95 20.55 -12.77
CA ASP A 415 -43.25 20.16 -14.13
C ASP A 415 -42.93 21.31 -15.14
N GLU A 416 -43.23 22.57 -14.74
CA GLU A 416 -42.90 23.74 -15.57
C GLU A 416 -41.41 23.83 -15.89
N HIS A 417 -40.56 23.63 -14.88
CA HIS A 417 -39.13 23.70 -15.08
C HIS A 417 -38.60 22.48 -15.82
N ILE A 418 -39.05 21.27 -15.50
CA ILE A 418 -38.54 20.03 -16.04
C ILE A 418 -38.95 19.83 -17.48
N ASN A 419 -40.25 19.97 -17.80
CA ASN A 419 -40.79 19.57 -19.06
C ASN A 419 -41.07 20.78 -20.02
N LEU A 420 -41.53 21.91 -19.47
CA LEU A 420 -41.81 23.06 -20.34
C LEU A 420 -40.57 23.92 -20.64
N GLN A 421 -39.67 24.11 -19.64
CA GLN A 421 -38.48 24.94 -19.83
C GLN A 421 -37.26 24.13 -20.33
N ARG A 422 -37.13 22.86 -19.92
CA ARG A 422 -35.96 22.00 -20.17
C ARG A 422 -36.20 20.88 -21.17
N ASP A 423 -37.47 20.57 -21.50
CA ASP A 423 -37.87 19.53 -22.46
C ASP A 423 -37.37 18.12 -22.14
N HIS A 424 -37.26 17.79 -20.83
CA HIS A 424 -36.74 16.49 -20.38
C HIS A 424 -37.75 15.35 -20.54
N ASN A 425 -39.04 15.65 -20.67
CA ASN A 425 -40.12 14.70 -20.91
C ASN A 425 -40.22 13.58 -19.83
N ILE A 426 -40.06 13.95 -18.56
CA ILE A 426 -40.07 13.06 -17.39
C ILE A 426 -41.35 13.26 -16.57
N THR A 427 -42.02 12.18 -16.20
CA THR A 427 -43.15 12.23 -15.28
C THR A 427 -42.70 12.25 -13.81
N GLN A 428 -43.63 12.65 -12.92
CA GLN A 428 -43.37 12.63 -11.49
C GLN A 428 -43.03 11.22 -10.99
N GLU A 429 -43.73 10.21 -11.47
CA GLU A 429 -43.49 8.81 -11.11
C GLU A 429 -42.14 8.32 -11.56
N GLN A 430 -41.71 8.72 -12.76
CA GLN A 430 -40.38 8.38 -13.27
C GLN A 430 -39.27 9.05 -12.42
N ALA A 431 -39.43 10.32 -12.08
CA ALA A 431 -38.49 11.02 -11.22
C ALA A 431 -38.40 10.40 -9.80
N GLN A 432 -39.52 9.98 -9.23
CA GLN A 432 -39.57 9.27 -7.96
C GLN A 432 -38.89 7.90 -8.02
N GLU A 433 -39.05 7.16 -9.13
CA GLU A 433 -38.37 5.88 -9.33
C GLU A 433 -36.87 6.04 -9.48
N MET A 434 -36.40 7.09 -10.19
CA MET A 434 -34.99 7.45 -10.26
C MET A 434 -34.41 7.76 -8.87
N LEU A 435 -35.17 8.41 -7.99
CA LEU A 435 -34.78 8.67 -6.60
C LEU A 435 -34.69 7.38 -5.77
N ARG A 436 -35.67 6.46 -5.91
CA ARG A 436 -35.66 5.16 -5.21
C ARG A 436 -34.51 4.26 -5.65
N SER A 437 -34.15 4.34 -6.95
CA SER A 437 -33.05 3.57 -7.54
C SER A 437 -31.68 4.27 -7.48
N ALA A 438 -31.60 5.43 -6.82
CA ALA A 438 -30.38 6.20 -6.71
C ALA A 438 -29.26 5.39 -6.05
N LYS A 439 -28.08 5.37 -6.68
CA LYS A 439 -26.88 4.67 -6.19
C LYS A 439 -26.00 5.57 -5.34
N VAL A 440 -25.96 6.83 -5.67
CA VAL A 440 -25.12 7.85 -4.99
C VAL A 440 -25.82 9.20 -5.04
N SER A 441 -25.41 10.12 -4.14
CA SER A 441 -25.85 11.51 -4.23
C SER A 441 -24.71 12.51 -4.04
N VAL A 442 -24.95 13.78 -4.39
CA VAL A 442 -23.99 14.87 -4.26
C VAL A 442 -24.69 16.10 -3.72
N THR A 443 -24.31 16.51 -2.53
CA THR A 443 -24.76 17.79 -1.96
C THR A 443 -23.98 18.96 -2.56
N VAL A 444 -24.66 19.95 -3.08
CA VAL A 444 -24.06 21.16 -3.67
C VAL A 444 -24.69 22.43 -3.13
N TRP A 445 -24.07 23.60 -3.43
CA TRP A 445 -24.57 24.92 -3.05
C TRP A 445 -24.85 25.03 -1.54
N ASN A 446 -23.84 24.69 -0.72
CA ASN A 446 -23.91 24.77 0.74
C ASN A 446 -25.07 23.98 1.37
N GLY A 447 -25.45 22.85 0.76
CA GLY A 447 -26.49 21.97 1.30
C GLY A 447 -27.89 22.19 0.74
N ARG A 448 -28.09 23.21 -0.10
CA ARG A 448 -29.42 23.51 -0.64
C ARG A 448 -29.90 22.48 -1.66
N PHE A 449 -29.01 22.04 -2.57
CA PHE A 449 -29.39 21.07 -3.62
C PHE A 449 -28.71 19.73 -3.37
N GLU A 450 -29.49 18.65 -3.57
CA GLU A 450 -29.00 17.29 -3.62
C GLU A 450 -29.21 16.71 -5.01
N ARG A 451 -28.17 16.13 -5.59
CA ARG A 451 -28.22 15.48 -6.90
C ARG A 451 -28.13 13.99 -6.73
N TYR A 452 -29.14 13.25 -7.16
CA TYR A 452 -29.22 11.81 -7.08
C TYR A 452 -28.90 11.19 -8.44
N TYR A 453 -28.05 10.14 -8.43
CA TYR A 453 -27.59 9.49 -9.66
C TYR A 453 -27.98 8.01 -9.63
N SER A 454 -28.67 7.56 -10.69
CA SER A 454 -29.07 6.17 -10.92
C SER A 454 -28.79 5.76 -12.36
N ASP A 455 -28.90 4.46 -12.68
CA ASP A 455 -28.83 3.98 -14.04
C ASP A 455 -30.04 4.44 -14.89
N GLN A 456 -31.14 4.80 -14.23
CA GLN A 456 -32.39 5.22 -14.88
C GLN A 456 -32.45 6.72 -15.15
N GLY A 457 -31.65 7.53 -14.43
CA GLY A 457 -31.65 8.96 -14.61
C GLY A 457 -30.96 9.70 -13.45
N VAL A 458 -31.00 11.03 -13.55
CA VAL A 458 -30.46 11.96 -12.56
C VAL A 458 -31.55 12.89 -12.10
N VAL A 459 -31.67 13.09 -10.78
CA VAL A 459 -32.67 13.96 -10.16
C VAL A 459 -32.00 15.01 -9.29
N TYR A 460 -32.37 16.26 -9.44
CA TYR A 460 -31.91 17.38 -8.58
C TYR A 460 -33.06 17.81 -7.67
N VAL A 461 -32.84 17.76 -6.36
CA VAL A 461 -33.82 18.15 -5.36
C VAL A 461 -33.38 19.44 -4.68
N ASP A 462 -34.27 20.43 -4.63
CA ASP A 462 -34.13 21.61 -3.79
C ASP A 462 -34.66 21.27 -2.38
N ARG A 463 -33.73 21.13 -1.43
CA ARG A 463 -34.03 20.75 -0.03
C ARG A 463 -34.77 21.83 0.73
N GLU A 464 -34.56 23.10 0.39
CA GLU A 464 -35.27 24.23 1.02
C GLU A 464 -36.74 24.26 0.58
N LYS A 465 -37.00 23.98 -0.71
CA LYS A 465 -38.34 24.00 -1.28
C LYS A 465 -39.05 22.66 -1.24
N GLN A 466 -38.35 21.59 -0.80
CA GLN A 466 -38.87 20.23 -0.85
C GLN A 466 -39.43 19.87 -2.23
N SER A 467 -38.67 20.16 -3.28
CA SER A 467 -39.13 19.97 -4.67
C SER A 467 -38.08 19.30 -5.55
N ILE A 468 -38.54 18.45 -6.47
CA ILE A 468 -37.76 17.94 -7.58
C ILE A 468 -37.61 19.05 -8.59
N ARG A 469 -36.42 19.63 -8.67
CA ARG A 469 -36.15 20.80 -9.50
C ARG A 469 -35.83 20.44 -10.94
N THR A 470 -35.10 19.32 -11.17
CA THR A 470 -34.69 18.84 -12.48
C THR A 470 -34.62 17.32 -12.43
N ALA A 471 -35.09 16.66 -13.48
CA ALA A 471 -34.92 15.23 -13.69
C ALA A 471 -34.73 14.95 -15.18
N PHE A 472 -33.78 14.06 -15.53
CA PHE A 472 -33.50 13.69 -16.91
C PHE A 472 -33.03 12.24 -17.02
N GLY A 473 -33.32 11.61 -18.16
CA GLY A 473 -33.08 10.19 -18.40
C GLY A 473 -31.68 9.88 -18.97
N PRO A 474 -31.39 8.59 -19.25
CA PRO A 474 -30.07 8.13 -19.73
C PRO A 474 -29.61 8.73 -21.06
N ASP A 475 -30.56 9.10 -21.92
CA ASP A 475 -30.25 9.70 -23.24
C ASP A 475 -29.58 11.07 -23.11
N GLU A 476 -29.80 11.74 -21.98
CA GLU A 476 -29.27 13.07 -21.69
C GLU A 476 -28.03 13.04 -20.77
N PHE A 477 -27.48 11.86 -20.47
CA PHE A 477 -26.30 11.75 -19.62
C PHE A 477 -25.08 12.41 -20.22
N ASP A 478 -24.56 13.42 -19.54
CA ASP A 478 -23.29 14.02 -19.88
C ASP A 478 -22.11 13.09 -19.52
N ASP A 479 -20.90 13.46 -19.93
CA ASP A 479 -19.70 12.67 -19.67
C ASP A 479 -19.42 12.49 -18.17
N LYS A 480 -19.90 13.40 -17.32
CA LYS A 480 -19.71 13.30 -15.87
C LYS A 480 -20.61 12.23 -15.27
N VAL A 481 -21.89 12.20 -15.66
CA VAL A 481 -22.84 11.17 -15.23
C VAL A 481 -22.38 9.79 -15.69
N LYS A 482 -21.97 9.67 -16.97
CA LYS A 482 -21.45 8.41 -17.53
C LYS A 482 -20.24 7.90 -16.74
N LYS A 483 -19.30 8.78 -16.39
CA LYS A 483 -18.13 8.42 -15.59
C LYS A 483 -18.46 7.98 -14.17
N ILE A 484 -19.41 8.66 -13.50
CA ILE A 484 -19.88 8.26 -12.16
C ILE A 484 -20.41 6.84 -12.21
N LEU A 485 -21.31 6.54 -13.16
CA LEU A 485 -21.94 5.24 -13.29
C LEU A 485 -20.94 4.15 -13.73
N GLU A 486 -19.99 4.47 -14.61
CA GLU A 486 -18.92 3.56 -15.02
C GLU A 486 -18.04 3.14 -13.83
N VAL A 487 -17.60 4.11 -13.02
CA VAL A 487 -16.79 3.84 -11.83
C VAL A 487 -17.58 3.01 -10.83
N LEU A 488 -18.86 3.33 -10.57
CA LEU A 488 -19.71 2.53 -9.69
C LEU A 488 -19.83 1.07 -10.15
N LYS A 489 -20.01 0.83 -11.44
CA LYS A 489 -20.03 -0.53 -12.03
C LYS A 489 -18.73 -1.29 -11.83
N GLN A 490 -17.57 -0.62 -11.96
CA GLN A 490 -16.26 -1.25 -11.72
C GLN A 490 -16.09 -1.74 -10.27
N TYR A 491 -16.76 -1.09 -9.34
CA TYR A 491 -16.76 -1.46 -7.90
C TYR A 491 -17.95 -2.34 -7.50
N GLY A 492 -18.77 -2.81 -8.47
CA GLY A 492 -19.89 -3.71 -8.23
C GLY A 492 -21.09 -3.06 -7.54
N ARG A 493 -21.26 -1.75 -7.74
CA ARG A 493 -22.40 -0.95 -7.24
C ARG A 493 -23.35 -0.48 -8.34
#